data_91e9bf915604656bc09af93cce7b65f1
#
_entry.id   91e9bf915604656bc09af93cce7b65f1
#
_cell.length_a   1.000
_cell.length_b   1.000
_cell.length_c   1.000
_cell.angle_alpha   90.00
_cell.angle_beta   90.00
_cell.angle_gamma   90.00
#
_symmetry.space_group_name_H-M   'P 1'
#
loop_
_entity.id
_entity.type
_entity.pdbx_description
1 polymer ?
#
loop_
_entity_poly.entity_id
_entity_poly.type
_entity_poly.pdbx_seq_one_letter_code
_entity_poly.pdbx_strand_id
1 'polypeptide(L)'
;MEPGSEKKDIGAIHSEIRERFPLLDRDLFGNERTYLNCGAGTLTVDFCIQAMADAVRTAHPMPGDVYPAETATRDFHSRVRQMTADFINAVDLNEISFHHSTTQALFNLAYALQPMIQPQENVIVTDLDHMANVSPWERVQGELMGCQIRRAGIDDKGRLDIEHLMSLVDKKTRILALTMASNAFGSIVPIASIIASVKRISPRCLVCVDVVHHSVHGPMDVQSIGCDFLAFSGYKIFGPM
;
A
#
# COMPACT_ATOMS: atom_id res chain seq x y z
N MET A 1 16.96 13.80 38.55
CA MET A 1 15.54 14.19 38.46
C MET A 1 15.32 14.71 37.07
N GLU A 2 14.78 13.87 36.18
CA GLU A 2 14.38 14.31 34.84
C GLU A 2 13.13 15.21 34.98
N PRO A 3 13.02 16.31 34.22
CA PRO A 3 11.86 17.17 34.26
C PRO A 3 10.64 16.41 33.73
N GLY A 4 9.58 16.43 34.57
CA GLY A 4 8.32 15.74 34.29
C GLY A 4 7.76 16.06 32.92
N SER A 5 7.45 15.03 32.15
CA SER A 5 6.61 15.14 30.95
C SER A 5 5.22 15.59 31.43
N GLU A 6 4.87 16.85 31.19
CA GLU A 6 3.48 17.31 31.31
C GLU A 6 2.59 16.37 30.51
N LYS A 7 1.71 15.64 31.17
CA LYS A 7 0.66 14.87 30.48
C LYS A 7 -0.25 15.89 29.79
N LYS A 8 -0.06 16.08 28.48
CA LYS A 8 -1.02 16.88 27.69
C LYS A 8 -2.43 16.31 27.89
N ASP A 9 -3.37 17.19 28.15
CA ASP A 9 -4.79 16.79 28.21
C ASP A 9 -5.21 16.17 26.89
N ILE A 10 -5.84 15.01 26.93
CA ILE A 10 -6.30 14.28 25.72
C ILE A 10 -7.24 15.15 24.89
N GLY A 11 -8.09 15.98 25.53
CA GLY A 11 -8.96 16.92 24.83
C GLY A 11 -8.18 17.98 24.03
N ALA A 12 -7.10 18.50 24.60
CA ALA A 12 -6.23 19.46 23.93
C ALA A 12 -5.50 18.83 22.74
N ILE A 13 -4.99 17.61 22.90
CA ILE A 13 -4.35 16.85 21.80
C ILE A 13 -5.36 16.59 20.66
N HIS A 14 -6.58 16.17 21.01
CA HIS A 14 -7.63 15.93 20.02
C HIS A 14 -7.97 17.21 19.23
N SER A 15 -8.11 18.34 19.88
CA SER A 15 -8.37 19.63 19.22
C SER A 15 -7.22 20.02 18.30
N GLU A 16 -5.97 19.91 18.77
CA GLU A 16 -4.77 20.20 17.96
C GLU A 16 -4.69 19.34 16.71
N ILE A 17 -4.98 18.04 16.82
CA ILE A 17 -5.00 17.12 15.67
C ILE A 17 -6.14 17.48 14.72
N ARG A 18 -7.34 17.77 15.24
CA ARG A 18 -8.52 18.10 14.42
C ARG A 18 -8.29 19.35 13.57
N GLU A 19 -7.63 20.37 14.11
CA GLU A 19 -7.30 21.61 13.41
C GLU A 19 -6.38 21.40 12.19
N ARG A 20 -5.62 20.28 12.17
CA ARG A 20 -4.79 19.90 11.02
C ARG A 20 -5.57 19.39 9.81
N PHE A 21 -6.87 19.16 9.96
CA PHE A 21 -7.73 18.62 8.90
C PHE A 21 -8.75 19.67 8.44
N PRO A 22 -8.46 20.51 7.43
CA PRO A 22 -9.34 21.60 7.01
C PRO A 22 -10.77 21.14 6.63
N LEU A 23 -10.90 19.89 6.12
CA LEU A 23 -12.21 19.33 5.78
C LEU A 23 -13.02 18.82 6.98
N LEU A 24 -12.46 18.85 8.20
CA LEU A 24 -13.22 18.51 9.42
C LEU A 24 -13.96 19.70 10.02
N ASP A 25 -13.67 20.94 9.61
CA ASP A 25 -14.29 22.11 10.20
C ASP A 25 -15.81 22.10 9.93
N ARG A 26 -16.20 22.17 8.66
CA ARG A 26 -17.60 22.17 8.26
C ARG A 26 -17.86 21.32 7.03
N ASP A 27 -19.09 20.78 6.94
CA ASP A 27 -19.56 20.14 5.73
C ASP A 27 -19.97 21.20 4.67
N LEU A 28 -20.42 20.75 3.50
CA LEU A 28 -20.87 21.63 2.41
C LEU A 28 -22.13 22.46 2.76
N PHE A 29 -22.82 22.11 3.84
CA PHE A 29 -24.01 22.80 4.32
C PHE A 29 -23.73 23.71 5.52
N GLY A 30 -22.46 23.80 5.96
CA GLY A 30 -22.02 24.63 7.08
C GLY A 30 -22.19 23.99 8.46
N ASN A 31 -22.55 22.70 8.55
CA ASN A 31 -22.64 21.99 9.82
C ASN A 31 -21.28 21.48 10.27
N GLU A 32 -21.08 21.31 11.59
CA GLU A 32 -19.92 20.64 12.14
C GLU A 32 -19.81 19.22 11.58
N ARG A 33 -18.62 18.86 11.07
CA ARG A 33 -18.44 17.59 10.38
C ARG A 33 -17.93 16.51 11.29
N THR A 34 -18.66 15.40 11.36
CA THR A 34 -18.21 14.12 11.90
C THR A 34 -17.86 13.19 10.76
N TYR A 35 -16.56 12.83 10.62
CA TYR A 35 -16.09 11.99 9.54
C TYR A 35 -15.76 10.57 10.05
N LEU A 36 -16.58 9.60 9.66
CA LEU A 36 -16.46 8.19 10.08
C LEU A 36 -16.15 7.25 8.91
N ASN A 37 -15.76 7.77 7.74
CA ASN A 37 -15.53 6.98 6.54
C ASN A 37 -14.04 6.82 6.20
N CYS A 38 -13.17 6.79 7.19
CA CYS A 38 -11.72 6.59 6.98
C CYS A 38 -11.37 5.25 6.31
N GLY A 39 -12.23 4.23 6.45
CA GLY A 39 -12.08 2.97 5.73
C GLY A 39 -12.14 3.10 4.22
N ALA A 40 -12.92 4.05 3.68
CA ALA A 40 -12.97 4.36 2.26
C ALA A 40 -11.79 5.27 1.84
N GLY A 41 -11.43 6.26 2.67
CA GLY A 41 -10.30 7.16 2.45
C GLY A 41 -10.16 8.13 3.61
N THR A 42 -8.95 8.56 3.94
CA THR A 42 -8.71 9.55 4.99
C THR A 42 -8.86 10.97 4.43
N LEU A 43 -9.06 11.94 5.32
CA LEU A 43 -8.97 13.34 4.94
C LEU A 43 -7.50 13.76 4.87
N THR A 44 -7.19 14.70 3.97
CA THR A 44 -5.82 15.20 3.79
C THR A 44 -5.51 16.25 4.86
N VAL A 45 -4.32 16.15 5.46
CA VAL A 45 -3.83 17.13 6.45
C VAL A 45 -3.32 18.40 5.77
N ASP A 46 -3.36 19.52 6.49
CA ASP A 46 -2.99 20.85 6.01
C ASP A 46 -1.57 20.94 5.45
N PHE A 47 -0.58 20.34 6.13
CA PHE A 47 0.82 20.37 5.67
C PHE A 47 1.04 19.54 4.41
N CYS A 48 0.24 18.48 4.16
CA CYS A 48 0.29 17.75 2.88
C CYS A 48 -0.29 18.61 1.75
N ILE A 49 -1.39 19.36 2.00
CA ILE A 49 -1.97 20.30 1.03
C ILE A 49 -0.93 21.37 0.68
N GLN A 50 -0.27 21.94 1.70
CA GLN A 50 0.77 22.95 1.50
C GLN A 50 1.97 22.40 0.71
N ALA A 51 2.44 21.20 1.06
CA ALA A 51 3.56 20.56 0.36
C ALA A 51 3.25 20.32 -1.13
N MET A 52 2.01 19.93 -1.46
CA MET A 52 1.57 19.80 -2.86
C MET A 52 1.59 21.14 -3.58
N ALA A 53 1.04 22.19 -2.96
CA ALA A 53 1.01 23.52 -3.55
C ALA A 53 2.43 24.05 -3.80
N ASP A 54 3.34 23.82 -2.87
CA ASP A 54 4.74 24.23 -3.00
C ASP A 54 5.49 23.40 -4.06
N ALA A 55 5.25 22.11 -4.14
CA ALA A 55 5.82 21.29 -5.21
C ALA A 55 5.39 21.78 -6.60
N VAL A 56 4.11 22.08 -6.79
CA VAL A 56 3.62 22.61 -8.08
C VAL A 56 4.20 23.99 -8.41
N ARG A 57 4.44 24.83 -7.41
CA ARG A 57 5.04 26.18 -7.61
C ARG A 57 6.54 26.14 -7.92
N THR A 58 7.27 25.14 -7.43
CA THR A 58 8.72 25.13 -7.43
C THR A 58 9.36 24.02 -8.27
N ALA A 59 8.65 22.91 -8.49
CA ALA A 59 9.17 21.78 -9.25
C ALA A 59 9.07 22.03 -10.76
N HIS A 60 10.18 21.83 -11.46
CA HIS A 60 10.17 21.79 -12.92
C HIS A 60 9.62 20.43 -13.40
N PRO A 61 8.87 20.37 -14.54
CA PRO A 61 8.30 19.11 -15.01
C PRO A 61 9.33 18.05 -15.44
N MET A 62 10.55 18.49 -15.79
CA MET A 62 11.62 17.60 -16.23
C MET A 62 12.77 17.59 -15.22
N PRO A 63 13.04 16.44 -14.57
CA PRO A 63 14.29 16.28 -13.80
C PRO A 63 15.47 16.15 -14.76
N GLY A 64 16.61 16.73 -14.37
CA GLY A 64 17.84 16.67 -15.18
C GLY A 64 19.03 17.32 -14.50
N ASP A 65 20.11 17.59 -15.26
CA ASP A 65 21.38 18.10 -14.77
C ASP A 65 21.86 19.36 -15.50
N VAL A 66 21.09 19.87 -16.45
CA VAL A 66 21.56 20.95 -17.34
C VAL A 66 21.46 22.33 -16.68
N TYR A 67 20.39 22.58 -15.92
CA TYR A 67 20.19 23.86 -15.23
C TYR A 67 19.56 23.68 -13.84
N PRO A 68 19.66 24.71 -12.96
CA PRO A 68 19.32 24.57 -11.54
C PRO A 68 17.93 24.04 -11.24
N ALA A 69 16.90 24.40 -12.04
CA ALA A 69 15.54 23.92 -11.78
C ALA A 69 15.37 22.42 -12.06
N GLU A 70 16.05 21.87 -13.07
CA GLU A 70 16.06 20.42 -13.33
C GLU A 70 16.76 19.66 -12.20
N THR A 71 17.93 20.17 -11.76
CA THR A 71 18.68 19.59 -10.65
C THR A 71 17.86 19.58 -9.36
N ALA A 72 17.20 20.70 -9.04
CA ALA A 72 16.33 20.79 -7.87
C ALA A 72 15.15 19.80 -7.94
N THR A 73 14.57 19.59 -9.12
CA THR A 73 13.49 18.61 -9.33
C THR A 73 13.99 17.16 -9.19
N ARG A 74 15.16 16.84 -9.75
CA ARG A 74 15.80 15.53 -9.57
C ARG A 74 16.06 15.25 -8.09
N ASP A 75 16.62 16.21 -7.38
CA ASP A 75 16.95 16.08 -5.96
C ASP A 75 15.68 15.96 -5.10
N PHE A 76 14.60 16.67 -5.48
CA PHE A 76 13.28 16.50 -4.86
C PHE A 76 12.76 15.07 -5.03
N HIS A 77 12.79 14.52 -6.26
CA HIS A 77 12.34 13.14 -6.51
C HIS A 77 13.16 12.11 -5.74
N SER A 78 14.49 12.27 -5.69
CA SER A 78 15.38 11.39 -4.93
C SER A 78 15.07 11.44 -3.43
N ARG A 79 14.86 12.63 -2.88
CA ARG A 79 14.49 12.81 -1.48
C ARG A 79 13.15 12.17 -1.14
N VAL A 80 12.14 12.34 -1.97
CA VAL A 80 10.81 11.72 -1.73
C VAL A 80 10.89 10.20 -1.79
N ARG A 81 11.67 9.63 -2.71
CA ARG A 81 11.92 8.19 -2.75
C ARG A 81 12.64 7.70 -1.50
N GLN A 82 13.68 8.43 -1.04
CA GLN A 82 14.39 8.07 0.18
C GLN A 82 13.45 8.10 1.39
N MET A 83 12.67 9.16 1.56
CA MET A 83 11.68 9.24 2.66
C MET A 83 10.68 8.09 2.62
N THR A 84 10.26 7.66 1.42
CA THR A 84 9.35 6.52 1.27
C THR A 84 10.05 5.22 1.59
N ALA A 85 11.29 5.03 1.16
CA ALA A 85 12.11 3.87 1.50
C ALA A 85 12.31 3.76 3.02
N ASP A 86 12.66 4.86 3.68
CA ASP A 86 12.80 4.91 5.15
C ASP A 86 11.48 4.56 5.85
N PHE A 87 10.34 5.06 5.34
CA PHE A 87 9.02 4.82 5.92
C PHE A 87 8.61 3.34 5.91
N ILE A 88 9.00 2.58 4.88
CA ILE A 88 8.69 1.15 4.77
C ILE A 88 9.88 0.24 5.08
N ASN A 89 10.99 0.79 5.52
CA ASN A 89 12.26 0.07 5.75
C ASN A 89 12.75 -0.70 4.52
N ALA A 90 12.67 -0.07 3.32
CA ALA A 90 13.28 -0.59 2.11
C ALA A 90 14.80 -0.38 2.12
N VAL A 91 15.54 -1.26 1.44
CA VAL A 91 17.03 -1.22 1.44
C VAL A 91 17.56 -0.08 0.57
N ASP A 92 16.88 0.21 -0.55
CA ASP A 92 17.33 1.18 -1.55
C ASP A 92 16.16 2.02 -2.07
N LEU A 93 16.40 3.32 -2.28
CA LEU A 93 15.41 4.23 -2.86
C LEU A 93 14.99 3.83 -4.29
N ASN A 94 15.80 3.05 -5.00
CA ASN A 94 15.47 2.52 -6.32
C ASN A 94 14.43 1.39 -6.28
N GLU A 95 14.12 0.83 -5.11
CA GLU A 95 12.99 -0.07 -4.92
C GLU A 95 11.65 0.66 -4.92
N ILE A 96 11.65 2.00 -4.83
CA ILE A 96 10.43 2.80 -4.75
C ILE A 96 9.96 3.23 -6.14
N SER A 97 8.73 2.91 -6.47
CA SER A 97 8.05 3.33 -7.70
C SER A 97 6.74 4.05 -7.39
N PHE A 98 6.53 5.23 -7.98
CA PHE A 98 5.32 6.02 -7.80
C PHE A 98 4.35 5.83 -8.97
N HIS A 99 3.08 5.71 -8.64
CA HIS A 99 1.98 5.53 -9.59
C HIS A 99 0.79 6.40 -9.16
N HIS A 100 -0.18 6.63 -10.05
CA HIS A 100 -1.35 7.44 -9.74
C HIS A 100 -2.33 6.77 -8.76
N SER A 101 -2.27 5.44 -8.64
CA SER A 101 -3.06 4.67 -7.67
C SER A 101 -2.45 3.30 -7.44
N THR A 102 -2.79 2.65 -6.32
CA THR A 102 -2.43 1.25 -6.08
C THR A 102 -2.95 0.33 -7.19
N THR A 103 -4.17 0.55 -7.69
CA THR A 103 -4.73 -0.22 -8.80
C THR A 103 -3.83 -0.15 -10.04
N GLN A 104 -3.41 1.06 -10.43
CA GLN A 104 -2.50 1.23 -11.57
C GLN A 104 -1.13 0.61 -11.30
N ALA A 105 -0.58 0.78 -10.09
CA ALA A 105 0.69 0.16 -9.71
C ALA A 105 0.66 -1.35 -9.89
N LEU A 106 -0.40 -2.00 -9.41
CA LEU A 106 -0.57 -3.45 -9.48
C LEU A 106 -0.84 -3.94 -10.92
N PHE A 107 -1.58 -3.19 -11.74
CA PHE A 107 -1.69 -3.50 -13.18
C PHE A 107 -0.33 -3.39 -13.88
N ASN A 108 0.42 -2.32 -13.64
CA ASN A 108 1.75 -2.15 -14.21
C ASN A 108 2.70 -3.27 -13.77
N LEU A 109 2.64 -3.68 -12.51
CA LEU A 109 3.40 -4.81 -11.99
C LEU A 109 3.01 -6.12 -12.68
N ALA A 110 1.70 -6.39 -12.81
CA ALA A 110 1.21 -7.58 -13.48
C ALA A 110 1.68 -7.65 -14.93
N TYR A 111 1.64 -6.53 -15.68
CA TYR A 111 2.19 -6.46 -17.05
C TYR A 111 3.71 -6.65 -17.08
N ALA A 112 4.44 -6.03 -16.17
CA ALA A 112 5.90 -6.14 -16.10
C ALA A 112 6.38 -7.57 -15.81
N LEU A 113 5.58 -8.35 -15.09
CA LEU A 113 5.90 -9.74 -14.73
C LEU A 113 5.57 -10.75 -15.83
N GLN A 114 4.81 -10.38 -16.89
CA GLN A 114 4.44 -11.30 -17.96
C GLN A 114 5.62 -12.10 -18.54
N PRO A 115 6.79 -11.51 -18.84
CA PRO A 115 7.92 -12.25 -19.39
C PRO A 115 8.50 -13.32 -18.46
N MET A 116 8.19 -13.24 -17.16
CA MET A 116 8.71 -14.12 -16.11
C MET A 116 7.76 -15.27 -15.74
N ILE A 117 6.56 -15.29 -16.34
CA ILE A 117 5.47 -16.20 -15.97
C ILE A 117 5.11 -17.07 -17.18
N GLN A 118 4.82 -18.34 -16.92
CA GLN A 118 4.44 -19.31 -17.94
C GLN A 118 2.95 -19.69 -17.82
N PRO A 119 2.25 -19.98 -18.91
CA PRO A 119 0.81 -20.33 -18.89
C PRO A 119 0.46 -21.53 -18.00
N GLN A 120 1.40 -22.47 -17.80
CA GLN A 120 1.20 -23.63 -16.93
C GLN A 120 1.43 -23.36 -15.46
N GLU A 121 1.90 -22.17 -15.09
CA GLU A 121 2.02 -21.71 -13.71
C GLU A 121 0.66 -21.20 -13.21
N ASN A 122 0.52 -21.06 -11.89
CA ASN A 122 -0.71 -20.53 -11.30
C ASN A 122 -0.46 -19.31 -10.41
N VAL A 123 -1.51 -18.56 -10.24
CA VAL A 123 -1.57 -17.35 -9.43
C VAL A 123 -2.63 -17.54 -8.36
N ILE A 124 -2.32 -17.21 -7.13
CA ILE A 124 -3.27 -17.25 -6.02
C ILE A 124 -3.64 -15.81 -5.63
N VAL A 125 -4.94 -15.54 -5.59
CA VAL A 125 -5.56 -14.33 -5.04
C VAL A 125 -6.48 -14.72 -3.89
N THR A 126 -7.00 -13.75 -3.12
CA THR A 126 -7.90 -14.06 -2.01
C THR A 126 -9.25 -13.35 -2.13
N ASP A 127 -10.29 -13.93 -1.51
CA ASP A 127 -11.60 -13.28 -1.36
C ASP A 127 -11.59 -12.19 -0.29
N LEU A 128 -10.52 -12.08 0.49
CA LEU A 128 -10.32 -11.05 1.49
C LEU A 128 -9.81 -9.74 0.88
N ASP A 129 -9.20 -9.81 -0.30
CA ASP A 129 -8.53 -8.70 -0.95
C ASP A 129 -9.49 -7.68 -1.57
N HIS A 130 -9.06 -6.43 -1.59
CA HIS A 130 -9.68 -5.42 -2.44
C HIS A 130 -9.45 -5.77 -3.92
N MET A 131 -10.44 -5.47 -4.78
CA MET A 131 -10.37 -5.75 -6.23
C MET A 131 -9.13 -5.15 -6.92
N ALA A 132 -8.54 -4.10 -6.36
CA ALA A 132 -7.28 -3.54 -6.85
C ALA A 132 -6.12 -4.55 -6.83
N ASN A 133 -6.14 -5.51 -5.87
CA ASN A 133 -5.14 -6.57 -5.75
C ASN A 133 -5.64 -7.94 -6.29
N VAL A 134 -6.78 -7.99 -6.94
CA VAL A 134 -7.33 -9.20 -7.58
C VAL A 134 -7.38 -9.04 -9.08
N SER A 135 -8.05 -7.99 -9.56
CA SER A 135 -8.30 -7.78 -11.00
C SER A 135 -7.04 -7.74 -11.88
N PRO A 136 -5.90 -7.14 -11.46
CA PRO A 136 -4.70 -7.16 -12.28
C PRO A 136 -4.22 -8.58 -12.60
N TRP A 137 -4.23 -9.45 -11.61
CA TRP A 137 -3.80 -10.83 -11.74
C TRP A 137 -4.76 -11.67 -12.59
N GLU A 138 -6.07 -11.54 -12.34
CA GLU A 138 -7.09 -12.22 -13.13
C GLU A 138 -7.03 -11.83 -14.61
N ARG A 139 -6.95 -10.53 -14.90
CA ARG A 139 -6.94 -10.05 -16.30
C ARG A 139 -5.62 -10.30 -16.98
N VAL A 140 -4.49 -9.96 -16.36
CA VAL A 140 -3.20 -10.03 -17.03
C VAL A 140 -2.67 -11.48 -17.03
N GLN A 141 -2.65 -12.14 -15.88
CA GLN A 141 -2.09 -13.49 -15.80
C GLN A 141 -3.12 -14.57 -16.19
N GLY A 142 -4.39 -14.38 -15.82
CA GLY A 142 -5.46 -15.32 -16.16
C GLY A 142 -5.90 -15.18 -17.61
N GLU A 143 -6.56 -14.08 -17.95
CA GLU A 143 -7.21 -13.93 -19.27
C GLU A 143 -6.20 -13.77 -20.41
N LEU A 144 -5.13 -12.96 -20.23
CA LEU A 144 -4.17 -12.71 -21.31
C LEU A 144 -3.09 -13.79 -21.42
N MET A 145 -2.59 -14.31 -20.30
CA MET A 145 -1.50 -15.29 -20.28
C MET A 145 -1.99 -16.74 -20.19
N GLY A 146 -3.26 -16.97 -19.81
CA GLY A 146 -3.84 -18.30 -19.65
C GLY A 146 -3.41 -19.04 -18.39
N CYS A 147 -2.84 -18.34 -17.40
CA CYS A 147 -2.49 -18.95 -16.13
C CYS A 147 -3.74 -19.35 -15.34
N GLN A 148 -3.66 -20.42 -14.57
CA GLN A 148 -4.71 -20.79 -13.65
C GLN A 148 -4.78 -19.79 -12.49
N ILE A 149 -5.91 -19.12 -12.34
CA ILE A 149 -6.18 -18.30 -11.15
C ILE A 149 -6.86 -19.17 -10.09
N ARG A 150 -6.28 -19.21 -8.90
CA ARG A 150 -6.81 -19.90 -7.73
C ARG A 150 -7.21 -18.86 -6.69
N ARG A 151 -8.34 -19.08 -6.04
CA ARG A 151 -8.90 -18.10 -5.11
C ARG A 151 -9.03 -18.71 -3.71
N ALA A 152 -8.28 -18.17 -2.75
CA ALA A 152 -8.38 -18.56 -1.36
C ALA A 152 -9.57 -17.88 -0.69
N GLY A 153 -10.41 -18.65 -0.01
CA GLY A 153 -11.61 -18.17 0.65
C GLY A 153 -11.36 -17.50 2.00
N ILE A 154 -12.46 -17.08 2.61
CA ILE A 154 -12.52 -16.52 3.97
C ILE A 154 -13.36 -17.43 4.86
N ASP A 155 -13.10 -17.39 6.18
CA ASP A 155 -13.92 -18.08 7.17
C ASP A 155 -15.20 -17.29 7.50
N ASP A 156 -16.08 -17.87 8.31
CA ASP A 156 -17.35 -17.29 8.78
C ASP A 156 -17.16 -16.03 9.64
N LYS A 157 -15.93 -15.74 10.07
CA LYS A 157 -15.53 -14.54 10.84
C LYS A 157 -14.88 -13.45 9.99
N GLY A 158 -14.87 -13.61 8.66
CA GLY A 158 -14.26 -12.66 7.73
C GLY A 158 -12.71 -12.63 7.82
N ARG A 159 -12.09 -13.76 8.16
CA ARG A 159 -10.63 -13.92 8.15
C ARG A 159 -10.22 -14.77 6.98
N LEU A 160 -9.00 -14.57 6.47
CA LEU A 160 -8.43 -15.45 5.45
C LEU A 160 -8.39 -16.90 5.95
N ASP A 161 -8.94 -17.81 5.18
CA ASP A 161 -8.80 -19.25 5.42
C ASP A 161 -7.40 -19.70 4.99
N ILE A 162 -6.49 -19.77 5.98
CA ILE A 162 -5.08 -20.10 5.74
C ILE A 162 -4.93 -21.57 5.32
N GLU A 163 -5.74 -22.47 5.84
CA GLU A 163 -5.70 -23.89 5.46
C GLU A 163 -6.11 -24.05 3.99
N HIS A 164 -7.20 -23.41 3.58
CA HIS A 164 -7.61 -23.38 2.19
C HIS A 164 -6.53 -22.73 1.31
N LEU A 165 -5.99 -21.57 1.68
CA LEU A 165 -4.90 -20.93 0.94
C LEU A 165 -3.73 -21.90 0.74
N MET A 166 -3.26 -22.55 1.81
CA MET A 166 -2.11 -23.48 1.74
C MET A 166 -2.42 -24.72 0.90
N SER A 167 -3.67 -25.18 0.84
CA SER A 167 -4.10 -26.28 -0.03
C SER A 167 -4.02 -25.95 -1.52
N LEU A 168 -4.09 -24.65 -1.87
CA LEU A 168 -3.98 -24.16 -3.25
C LEU A 168 -2.52 -23.98 -3.72
N VAL A 169 -1.55 -23.97 -2.79
CA VAL A 169 -0.13 -23.76 -3.11
C VAL A 169 0.51 -25.05 -3.61
N ASP A 170 1.18 -24.97 -4.75
CA ASP A 170 2.01 -26.06 -5.29
C ASP A 170 3.32 -25.52 -5.91
N LYS A 171 4.15 -26.39 -6.45
CA LYS A 171 5.44 -26.03 -7.08
C LYS A 171 5.31 -25.12 -8.31
N LYS A 172 4.10 -25.02 -8.88
CA LYS A 172 3.77 -24.16 -10.02
C LYS A 172 3.20 -22.81 -9.59
N THR A 173 2.98 -22.60 -8.30
CA THR A 173 2.50 -21.31 -7.79
C THR A 173 3.58 -20.26 -8.02
N ARG A 174 3.28 -19.29 -8.90
CA ARG A 174 4.24 -18.28 -9.36
C ARG A 174 3.99 -16.92 -8.73
N ILE A 175 2.74 -16.60 -8.43
CA ILE A 175 2.35 -15.36 -7.75
C ILE A 175 1.39 -15.71 -6.62
N LEU A 176 1.58 -15.06 -5.49
CA LEU A 176 0.62 -14.95 -4.40
C LEU A 176 0.35 -13.47 -4.14
N ALA A 177 -0.89 -13.04 -4.35
CA ALA A 177 -1.35 -11.69 -4.04
C ALA A 177 -2.29 -11.75 -2.82
N LEU A 178 -1.98 -10.97 -1.78
CA LEU A 178 -2.78 -10.96 -0.56
C LEU A 178 -2.70 -9.61 0.18
N THR A 179 -3.80 -9.24 0.86
CA THR A 179 -3.83 -8.04 1.70
C THR A 179 -3.28 -8.31 3.10
N MET A 180 -2.64 -7.31 3.70
CA MET A 180 -2.19 -7.39 5.10
C MET A 180 -3.32 -7.11 6.10
N ALA A 181 -4.30 -6.28 5.71
CA ALA A 181 -5.50 -6.03 6.50
C ALA A 181 -6.70 -5.79 5.58
N SER A 182 -7.83 -6.42 5.89
CA SER A 182 -9.05 -6.26 5.11
C SER A 182 -9.68 -4.88 5.34
N ASN A 183 -9.98 -4.18 4.25
CA ASN A 183 -10.73 -2.93 4.29
C ASN A 183 -12.23 -3.14 4.63
N ALA A 184 -12.74 -4.34 4.43
CA ALA A 184 -14.15 -4.68 4.66
C ALA A 184 -14.40 -5.25 6.07
N PHE A 185 -13.55 -6.19 6.51
CA PHE A 185 -13.72 -6.91 7.78
C PHE A 185 -12.81 -6.41 8.90
N GLY A 186 -11.72 -5.70 8.57
CA GLY A 186 -10.72 -5.24 9.55
C GLY A 186 -9.84 -6.37 10.09
N SER A 187 -9.96 -7.58 9.57
CA SER A 187 -9.10 -8.71 9.95
C SER A 187 -7.67 -8.51 9.44
N ILE A 188 -6.68 -8.89 10.27
CA ILE A 188 -5.25 -8.80 9.98
C ILE A 188 -4.75 -10.18 9.57
N VAL A 189 -3.94 -10.22 8.50
CA VAL A 189 -3.37 -11.44 7.94
C VAL A 189 -1.94 -11.64 8.43
N PRO A 190 -1.53 -12.83 8.92
CA PRO A 190 -0.18 -13.10 9.39
C PRO A 190 0.78 -13.33 8.20
N ILE A 191 1.07 -12.25 7.45
CA ILE A 191 1.75 -12.27 6.16
C ILE A 191 3.09 -13.01 6.20
N ALA A 192 3.98 -12.65 7.13
CA ALA A 192 5.34 -13.22 7.17
C ALA A 192 5.33 -14.75 7.32
N SER A 193 4.44 -15.30 8.14
CA SER A 193 4.32 -16.75 8.33
C SER A 193 3.78 -17.46 7.09
N ILE A 194 2.82 -16.82 6.39
CA ILE A 194 2.28 -17.32 5.11
C ILE A 194 3.39 -17.32 4.06
N ILE A 195 4.13 -16.22 3.90
CA ILE A 195 5.24 -16.11 2.95
C ILE A 195 6.26 -17.21 3.21
N ALA A 196 6.71 -17.38 4.46
CA ALA A 196 7.66 -18.42 4.82
C ALA A 196 7.17 -19.82 4.46
N SER A 197 5.89 -20.09 4.63
CA SER A 197 5.29 -21.39 4.29
C SER A 197 5.17 -21.60 2.77
N VAL A 198 4.74 -20.59 2.04
CA VAL A 198 4.62 -20.63 0.57
C VAL A 198 5.99 -20.78 -0.10
N LYS A 199 6.98 -20.01 0.35
CA LYS A 199 8.36 -20.09 -0.20
C LYS A 199 9.03 -21.47 0.03
N ARG A 200 8.63 -22.21 1.07
CA ARG A 200 9.10 -23.61 1.25
C ARG A 200 8.55 -24.56 0.19
N ILE A 201 7.32 -24.35 -0.28
CA ILE A 201 6.66 -25.20 -1.30
C ILE A 201 7.06 -24.74 -2.70
N SER A 202 7.02 -23.43 -2.93
CA SER A 202 7.36 -22.78 -4.19
C SER A 202 8.39 -21.66 -3.97
N PRO A 203 9.70 -21.96 -3.95
CA PRO A 203 10.74 -20.93 -3.72
C PRO A 203 10.77 -19.82 -4.76
N ARG A 204 10.21 -20.05 -5.94
CA ARG A 204 10.12 -19.07 -7.03
C ARG A 204 8.83 -18.23 -6.99
N CYS A 205 7.93 -18.49 -6.05
CA CYS A 205 6.71 -17.73 -5.90
C CYS A 205 7.05 -16.26 -5.57
N LEU A 206 6.52 -15.33 -6.33
CA LEU A 206 6.58 -13.90 -6.05
C LEU A 206 5.38 -13.50 -5.22
N VAL A 207 5.62 -12.81 -4.10
CA VAL A 207 4.56 -12.40 -3.17
C VAL A 207 4.34 -10.91 -3.25
N CYS A 208 3.11 -10.53 -3.62
CA CYS A 208 2.65 -9.15 -3.66
C CYS A 208 1.70 -8.88 -2.49
N VAL A 209 2.04 -7.90 -1.65
CA VAL A 209 1.26 -7.55 -0.47
C VAL A 209 0.62 -6.18 -0.64
N ASP A 210 -0.71 -6.14 -0.57
CA ASP A 210 -1.48 -4.90 -0.47
C ASP A 210 -1.54 -4.48 1.00
N VAL A 211 -0.90 -3.35 1.33
CA VAL A 211 -0.94 -2.76 2.67
C VAL A 211 -1.70 -1.44 2.72
N VAL A 212 -2.50 -1.15 1.69
CA VAL A 212 -3.28 0.10 1.59
C VAL A 212 -4.07 0.36 2.86
N HIS A 213 -4.76 -0.65 3.40
CA HIS A 213 -5.55 -0.47 4.61
C HIS A 213 -4.70 -0.58 5.89
N HIS A 214 -3.68 -1.42 5.89
CA HIS A 214 -2.79 -1.58 7.04
C HIS A 214 -1.92 -0.35 7.31
N SER A 215 -1.58 0.41 6.28
CA SER A 215 -0.58 1.49 6.31
C SER A 215 -0.81 2.58 7.38
N VAL A 216 -2.03 2.72 7.87
CA VAL A 216 -2.41 3.68 8.94
C VAL A 216 -2.46 3.03 10.32
N HIS A 217 -2.37 1.70 10.42
CA HIS A 217 -2.57 0.95 11.68
C HIS A 217 -1.27 0.43 12.30
N GLY A 218 -0.18 0.41 11.56
CA GLY A 218 1.08 -0.09 12.09
C GLY A 218 2.26 0.09 11.13
N PRO A 219 3.47 -0.23 11.59
CA PRO A 219 4.67 -0.12 10.78
C PRO A 219 4.62 -1.10 9.60
N MET A 220 5.17 -0.65 8.47
CA MET A 220 5.36 -1.45 7.28
C MET A 220 6.87 -1.69 7.12
N ASP A 221 7.35 -2.82 7.60
CA ASP A 221 8.75 -3.22 7.47
C ASP A 221 8.87 -4.29 6.39
N VAL A 222 9.21 -3.89 5.15
CA VAL A 222 9.27 -4.80 4.01
C VAL A 222 10.32 -5.89 4.18
N GLN A 223 11.40 -5.61 4.92
CA GLN A 223 12.45 -6.60 5.17
C GLN A 223 11.95 -7.70 6.12
N SER A 224 11.22 -7.32 7.18
CA SER A 224 10.64 -8.28 8.12
C SER A 224 9.42 -9.02 7.55
N ILE A 225 8.63 -8.37 6.70
CA ILE A 225 7.51 -8.98 5.98
C ILE A 225 8.02 -10.04 5.00
N GLY A 226 9.14 -9.77 4.30
CA GLY A 226 9.76 -10.70 3.35
C GLY A 226 8.99 -10.85 2.03
N CYS A 227 8.16 -9.89 1.66
CA CYS A 227 7.48 -9.86 0.37
C CYS A 227 8.41 -9.44 -0.77
N ASP A 228 8.05 -9.78 -2.01
CA ASP A 228 8.77 -9.34 -3.21
C ASP A 228 8.25 -7.96 -3.68
N PHE A 229 6.97 -7.68 -3.44
CA PHE A 229 6.32 -6.40 -3.78
C PHE A 229 5.36 -5.99 -2.67
N LEU A 230 5.33 -4.68 -2.39
CA LEU A 230 4.41 -4.08 -1.43
C LEU A 230 3.76 -2.85 -2.08
N ALA A 231 2.44 -2.70 -1.94
CA ALA A 231 1.69 -1.60 -2.52
C ALA A 231 0.83 -0.90 -1.47
N PHE A 232 0.84 0.44 -1.48
CA PHE A 232 -0.03 1.27 -0.65
C PHE A 232 -0.38 2.59 -1.34
N SER A 233 -1.28 3.37 -0.75
CA SER A 233 -1.74 4.66 -1.28
C SER A 233 -1.68 5.76 -0.24
N GLY A 234 -1.16 6.93 -0.62
CA GLY A 234 -1.02 8.10 0.26
C GLY A 234 -2.35 8.57 0.85
N TYR A 235 -3.45 8.47 0.09
CA TYR A 235 -4.77 8.93 0.56
C TYR A 235 -5.36 8.09 1.73
N LYS A 236 -4.73 6.98 2.08
CA LYS A 236 -5.08 6.18 3.28
C LYS A 236 -4.27 6.58 4.52
N ILE A 237 -3.17 7.31 4.34
CA ILE A 237 -2.29 7.79 5.39
C ILE A 237 -2.28 9.33 5.45
N PHE A 238 -3.46 9.93 5.32
CA PHE A 238 -3.71 11.37 5.40
C PHE A 238 -3.07 12.21 4.30
N GLY A 239 -2.55 11.57 3.27
CA GLY A 239 -2.02 12.19 2.08
C GLY A 239 -3.12 12.56 1.05
N PRO A 240 -2.75 13.20 -0.06
CA PRO A 240 -3.66 13.53 -1.15
C PRO A 240 -4.07 12.28 -1.95
N MET A 241 -5.18 12.42 -2.70
CA MET A 241 -5.64 11.44 -3.69
C MET A 241 -4.83 11.55 -4.99
#